data_b6b1e78d8d9666c3b87cc70f460e50e1
#
_entry.id   b6b1e78d8d9666c3b87cc70f460e50e1
#
_cell.length_a   1.000
_cell.length_b   1.000
_cell.length_c   1.000
_cell.angle_alpha   90.00
_cell.angle_beta   90.00
_cell.angle_gamma   90.00
#
_symmetry.space_group_name_H-M   'P 1'
#
loop_
_entity.id
_entity.type
_entity.pdbx_description
1 polymer ?
#
loop_
_entity_poly.entity_id
_entity_poly.type
_entity_poly.pdbx_seq_one_letter_code
_entity_poly.pdbx_strand_id
1 'polypeptide(L)'
;MFVPCTVRLPPRRADDTLYTTVRTNPSLGADLDRPPEPDVLPCEGVTSPGGFGNAVKSEFSLAVHQAVRDVYGTELPHYFKYVSEGRETTQPRLEHVQGLDTADPQVVVSAWAGTGDWFGGWDGDEPLRGERYCNRDATGGRLVELIERGEPAVMLCHWPGLYNQGTRAGFQEVQRVITALEQRYRDRTLWMKSSELARYWTAKELTGIEHRGNSAKFSAPFACPLFTVRMAVTSTGVPQLTHGDQPLPLREVREARDLQSGTWLREPNGVAVCFELPKGVVSLRI
;
A
#
# COMPACT_ATOMS: atom_id res chain seq x y z
N MET A 1 -14.62 -18.71 -5.23
CA MET A 1 -13.72 -18.90 -4.05
C MET A 1 -12.65 -17.81 -4.16
N PHE A 2 -12.73 -16.79 -3.33
CA PHE A 2 -11.74 -15.70 -3.34
C PHE A 2 -10.43 -16.22 -2.74
N VAL A 3 -9.37 -16.21 -3.52
CA VAL A 3 -8.03 -16.46 -3.01
C VAL A 3 -7.52 -15.12 -2.46
N PRO A 4 -7.23 -14.99 -1.17
CA PRO A 4 -6.67 -13.76 -0.65
C PRO A 4 -5.31 -13.52 -1.30
N CYS A 5 -5.18 -12.41 -2.00
CA CYS A 5 -3.88 -11.93 -2.47
C CYS A 5 -3.06 -11.50 -1.25
N THR A 6 -1.93 -12.12 -1.04
CA THR A 6 -0.99 -11.72 0.01
C THR A 6 0.24 -11.19 -0.67
N VAL A 7 0.52 -9.91 -0.51
CA VAL A 7 1.77 -9.30 -0.98
C VAL A 7 2.83 -9.47 0.08
N ARG A 8 4.04 -9.83 -0.32
CA ARG A 8 5.24 -9.76 0.48
C ARG A 8 6.32 -9.01 -0.28
N LEU A 9 6.86 -7.97 0.34
CA LEU A 9 8.03 -7.26 -0.18
C LEU A 9 9.33 -8.00 0.20
N PRO A 10 10.40 -7.88 -0.59
CA PRO A 10 11.70 -8.44 -0.26
C PRO A 10 12.28 -7.81 1.02
N PRO A 11 13.23 -8.47 1.69
CA PRO A 11 13.96 -7.90 2.81
C PRO A 11 14.72 -6.64 2.36
N ARG A 12 14.60 -5.58 3.14
CA ARG A 12 15.21 -4.26 2.87
C ARG A 12 16.73 -4.31 2.84
N ARG A 13 17.34 -3.51 1.97
CA ARG A 13 18.72 -3.09 2.14
C ARG A 13 18.82 -2.07 3.28
N ALA A 14 19.96 -2.04 3.98
CA ALA A 14 20.17 -1.29 5.23
C ALA A 14 20.09 0.26 5.12
N ASP A 15 19.92 0.80 3.93
CA ASP A 15 19.94 2.22 3.59
C ASP A 15 18.56 2.79 3.19
N ASP A 16 17.50 1.99 3.25
CA ASP A 16 16.14 2.49 3.00
C ASP A 16 15.64 3.36 4.17
N THR A 17 15.85 4.65 4.05
CA THR A 17 15.36 5.66 4.99
C THR A 17 13.84 5.65 5.07
N LEU A 18 13.33 5.71 6.28
CA LEU A 18 11.90 5.75 6.61
C LEU A 18 11.30 7.07 6.09
N TYR A 19 10.65 7.06 4.95
CA TYR A 19 9.90 8.20 4.47
C TYR A 19 8.42 8.06 4.85
N THR A 20 8.05 8.60 6.00
CA THR A 20 6.70 9.12 6.18
C THR A 20 6.61 10.39 5.36
N THR A 21 6.00 10.36 4.20
CA THR A 21 5.82 11.56 3.40
C THR A 21 4.72 12.42 4.02
N VAL A 22 5.05 13.15 5.08
CA VAL A 22 4.32 14.35 5.46
C VAL A 22 5.01 15.50 4.75
N ARG A 23 4.59 15.83 3.55
CA ARG A 23 4.87 17.14 2.97
C ARG A 23 3.69 18.04 3.25
N THR A 24 3.86 18.97 4.14
CA THR A 24 3.09 20.21 4.17
C THR A 24 3.35 20.94 2.86
N ASN A 25 2.28 21.16 2.12
CA ASN A 25 2.30 21.88 0.85
C ASN A 25 2.85 23.30 1.04
N PRO A 26 3.92 23.73 0.36
CA PRO A 26 4.18 25.14 0.20
C PRO A 26 3.10 25.69 -0.73
N SER A 27 2.41 26.71 -0.27
CA SER A 27 1.43 27.57 -0.95
C SER A 27 1.19 27.29 -2.43
N LEU A 28 -0.06 27.06 -2.78
CA LEU A 28 -0.64 27.04 -4.13
C LEU A 28 -0.25 28.34 -4.91
N GLY A 29 0.89 28.33 -5.51
CA GLY A 29 1.49 29.41 -6.27
C GLY A 29 2.64 28.91 -7.12
N ALA A 30 2.79 27.61 -7.25
CA ALA A 30 3.81 27.04 -8.13
C ALA A 30 3.43 27.31 -9.58
N ASP A 31 4.34 27.94 -10.28
CA ASP A 31 4.33 28.16 -11.71
C ASP A 31 4.16 26.78 -12.40
N LEU A 32 2.98 26.52 -12.92
CA LEU A 32 2.62 25.22 -13.53
C LEU A 32 3.39 24.93 -14.84
N ASP A 33 4.09 25.94 -15.38
CA ASP A 33 4.87 25.84 -16.61
C ASP A 33 6.33 25.41 -16.36
N ARG A 34 6.75 25.25 -15.10
CA ARG A 34 8.11 24.84 -14.79
C ARG A 34 8.23 23.31 -14.80
N PRO A 35 9.06 22.72 -15.69
CA PRO A 35 9.33 21.29 -15.65
C PRO A 35 9.95 20.94 -14.27
N PRO A 36 9.62 19.75 -13.71
CA PRO A 36 10.18 19.33 -12.42
C PRO A 36 11.71 19.33 -12.48
N GLU A 37 12.32 19.90 -11.46
CA GLU A 37 13.78 19.83 -11.33
C GLU A 37 14.23 18.37 -11.24
N PRO A 38 15.35 17.98 -11.87
CA PRO A 38 15.77 16.59 -12.01
C PRO A 38 16.00 15.84 -10.67
N ASP A 39 16.15 16.58 -9.58
CA ASP A 39 16.35 16.01 -8.23
C ASP A 39 15.07 15.96 -7.37
N VAL A 40 13.92 16.36 -7.90
CA VAL A 40 12.66 16.27 -7.18
C VAL A 40 12.06 14.90 -7.42
N LEU A 41 11.95 14.09 -6.37
CA LEU A 41 11.23 12.82 -6.44
C LEU A 41 9.80 13.05 -6.95
N PRO A 42 9.32 12.27 -7.91
CA PRO A 42 7.99 12.43 -8.46
C PRO A 42 6.94 12.33 -7.35
N CYS A 43 5.99 13.24 -7.36
CA CYS A 43 4.85 13.20 -6.44
C CYS A 43 3.86 12.16 -6.97
N GLU A 44 3.61 11.12 -6.21
CA GLU A 44 2.65 10.06 -6.57
C GLU A 44 1.29 10.26 -5.90
N GLY A 45 1.20 11.19 -4.92
CA GLY A 45 -0.04 11.43 -4.20
C GLY A 45 -0.02 12.68 -3.34
N VAL A 46 -1.18 13.02 -2.84
CA VAL A 46 -1.42 14.20 -2.01
C VAL A 46 -2.14 13.84 -0.72
N THR A 47 -2.07 14.71 0.28
CA THR A 47 -2.90 14.61 1.47
C THR A 47 -4.15 15.47 1.28
N SER A 48 -5.33 14.93 1.56
CA SER A 48 -6.56 15.72 1.53
C SER A 48 -6.53 16.83 2.58
N PRO A 49 -7.13 17.99 2.31
CA PRO A 49 -7.19 19.09 3.27
C PRO A 49 -7.90 18.68 4.57
N GLY A 50 -7.54 19.32 5.69
CA GLY A 50 -8.29 19.21 6.93
C GLY A 50 -9.73 19.66 6.74
N GLY A 51 -10.69 18.98 7.40
CA GLY A 51 -12.11 19.26 7.25
C GLY A 51 -12.72 18.83 5.90
N PHE A 52 -12.00 18.06 5.10
CA PHE A 52 -12.46 17.57 3.81
C PHE A 52 -13.74 16.73 3.94
N GLY A 53 -14.82 17.21 3.33
CA GLY A 53 -16.12 16.56 3.33
C GLY A 53 -16.32 15.56 2.20
N ASN A 54 -17.23 14.60 2.39
CA ASN A 54 -17.55 13.63 1.35
C ASN A 54 -18.30 14.22 0.15
N ALA A 55 -18.86 15.43 0.30
CA ALA A 55 -19.69 16.06 -0.73
C ALA A 55 -18.92 16.41 -2.03
N VAL A 56 -17.62 16.68 -1.92
CA VAL A 56 -16.74 17.04 -3.06
C VAL A 56 -15.73 15.97 -3.39
N LYS A 57 -15.98 14.74 -2.98
CA LYS A 57 -15.04 13.65 -3.10
C LYS A 57 -14.73 13.27 -4.55
N SER A 58 -15.74 13.27 -5.40
CA SER A 58 -15.59 12.92 -6.82
C SER A 58 -14.76 13.97 -7.56
N GLU A 59 -15.10 15.24 -7.36
CA GLU A 59 -14.38 16.38 -7.96
C GLU A 59 -12.94 16.47 -7.46
N PHE A 60 -12.72 16.22 -6.16
CA PHE A 60 -11.38 16.17 -5.61
C PHE A 60 -10.56 15.03 -6.20
N SER A 61 -11.14 13.85 -6.35
CA SER A 61 -10.44 12.71 -6.95
C SER A 61 -10.04 12.98 -8.40
N LEU A 62 -10.93 13.60 -9.18
CA LEU A 62 -10.62 14.02 -10.54
C LEU A 62 -9.53 15.08 -10.57
N ALA A 63 -9.59 16.09 -9.70
CA ALA A 63 -8.57 17.12 -9.59
C ALA A 63 -7.20 16.54 -9.18
N VAL A 64 -7.16 15.58 -8.25
CA VAL A 64 -5.93 14.86 -7.89
C VAL A 64 -5.37 14.09 -9.09
N HIS A 65 -6.24 13.41 -9.84
CA HIS A 65 -5.83 12.68 -11.04
C HIS A 65 -5.17 13.63 -12.05
N GLN A 66 -5.83 14.72 -12.40
CA GLN A 66 -5.33 15.69 -13.35
C GLN A 66 -4.03 16.34 -12.88
N ALA A 67 -4.03 16.91 -11.67
CA ALA A 67 -2.87 17.67 -11.18
C ALA A 67 -1.62 16.79 -11.00
N VAL A 68 -1.75 15.60 -10.40
CA VAL A 68 -0.60 14.74 -10.12
C VAL A 68 -0.08 14.09 -11.40
N ARG A 69 -0.98 13.70 -12.29
CA ARG A 69 -0.62 13.10 -13.56
C ARG A 69 -0.02 14.13 -14.53
N ASP A 70 -0.63 15.29 -14.70
CA ASP A 70 -0.18 16.31 -15.65
C ASP A 70 1.19 16.88 -15.27
N VAL A 71 1.44 17.02 -13.97
CA VAL A 71 2.70 17.58 -13.48
C VAL A 71 3.81 16.52 -13.36
N TYR A 72 3.49 15.31 -12.92
CA TYR A 72 4.48 14.30 -12.57
C TYR A 72 4.45 13.04 -13.44
N GLY A 73 3.48 12.92 -14.36
CA GLY A 73 3.32 11.72 -15.19
C GLY A 73 2.93 10.46 -14.40
N THR A 74 2.42 10.61 -13.20
CA THR A 74 2.10 9.49 -12.30
C THR A 74 0.93 8.68 -12.84
N GLU A 75 1.15 7.39 -13.06
CA GLU A 75 0.14 6.48 -13.62
C GLU A 75 -1.02 6.21 -12.67
N LEU A 76 -0.73 6.10 -11.36
CA LEU A 76 -1.70 5.78 -10.32
C LEU A 76 -1.66 6.82 -9.19
N PRO A 77 -2.24 8.00 -9.38
CA PRO A 77 -2.36 8.99 -8.34
C PRO A 77 -3.14 8.46 -7.13
N HIS A 78 -2.72 8.83 -5.95
CA HIS A 78 -3.43 8.50 -4.73
C HIS A 78 -3.54 9.70 -3.81
N TYR A 79 -4.45 9.64 -2.86
CA TYR A 79 -4.48 10.60 -1.77
C TYR A 79 -4.71 9.93 -0.42
N PHE A 80 -4.13 10.54 0.58
CA PHE A 80 -4.31 10.14 1.96
C PHE A 80 -5.53 10.86 2.53
N LYS A 81 -6.45 10.10 3.08
CA LYS A 81 -7.65 10.64 3.71
C LYS A 81 -7.69 10.31 5.18
N TYR A 82 -8.07 11.29 5.94
CA TYR A 82 -8.29 11.19 7.36
C TYR A 82 -9.55 10.38 7.67
N VAL A 83 -9.45 9.47 8.63
CA VAL A 83 -10.59 8.69 9.14
C VAL A 83 -10.71 8.91 10.63
N SER A 84 -11.91 9.20 11.12
CA SER A 84 -12.17 9.32 12.55
C SER A 84 -12.02 7.98 13.28
N GLU A 85 -11.51 8.04 14.52
CA GLU A 85 -11.33 6.90 15.41
C GLU A 85 -12.52 5.94 15.46
N GLY A 86 -12.19 4.65 15.56
CA GLY A 86 -13.15 3.61 15.91
C GLY A 86 -14.11 3.22 14.82
N ARG A 87 -13.97 3.75 13.62
CA ARG A 87 -14.84 3.44 12.51
C ARG A 87 -14.13 2.66 11.42
N GLU A 88 -14.84 1.66 10.93
CA GLU A 88 -14.73 1.10 9.61
C GLU A 88 -13.36 0.49 9.22
N THR A 89 -13.36 -0.06 8.05
CA THR A 89 -12.20 -0.59 7.36
C THR A 89 -11.22 0.53 6.98
N THR A 90 -9.94 0.23 7.10
CA THR A 90 -8.85 1.07 6.56
C THR A 90 -8.41 0.61 5.16
N GLN A 91 -9.17 -0.30 4.56
CA GLN A 91 -8.90 -0.74 3.20
C GLN A 91 -8.94 0.46 2.24
N PRO A 92 -7.96 0.60 1.34
CA PRO A 92 -7.98 1.64 0.32
C PRO A 92 -9.24 1.56 -0.53
N ARG A 93 -9.59 2.65 -1.17
CA ARG A 93 -10.75 2.69 -2.07
C ARG A 93 -10.36 3.22 -3.43
N LEU A 94 -10.98 2.66 -4.45
CA LEU A 94 -10.94 3.21 -5.79
C LEU A 94 -11.96 4.36 -5.84
N GLU A 95 -11.48 5.59 -5.89
CA GLU A 95 -12.34 6.79 -5.81
C GLU A 95 -12.70 7.35 -7.19
N HIS A 96 -11.87 7.06 -8.17
CA HIS A 96 -12.10 7.36 -9.58
C HIS A 96 -11.59 6.19 -10.40
N VAL A 97 -12.42 5.68 -11.30
CA VAL A 97 -12.07 4.59 -12.23
C VAL A 97 -12.74 4.87 -13.56
N GLN A 98 -11.94 5.06 -14.60
CA GLN A 98 -12.43 5.31 -15.94
C GLN A 98 -11.50 4.71 -17.01
N GLY A 99 -12.07 4.30 -18.12
CA GLY A 99 -11.30 3.90 -19.30
C GLY A 99 -10.42 2.66 -19.13
N LEU A 100 -10.81 1.69 -18.30
CA LEU A 100 -10.01 0.48 -18.04
C LEU A 100 -9.73 -0.36 -19.29
N ASP A 101 -10.58 -0.27 -20.28
CA ASP A 101 -10.51 -0.94 -21.57
C ASP A 101 -9.80 -0.11 -22.66
N THR A 102 -9.31 1.06 -22.31
CA THR A 102 -8.59 1.96 -23.20
C THR A 102 -7.07 1.85 -23.05
N ALA A 103 -6.33 2.50 -23.93
CA ALA A 103 -4.88 2.63 -23.81
C ALA A 103 -4.47 3.48 -22.60
N ASP A 104 -5.40 4.28 -22.06
CA ASP A 104 -5.17 5.25 -21.00
C ASP A 104 -6.18 5.09 -19.84
N PRO A 105 -6.07 4.03 -19.05
CA PRO A 105 -6.91 3.83 -17.88
C PRO A 105 -6.60 4.88 -16.79
N GLN A 106 -7.64 5.40 -16.16
CA GLN A 106 -7.55 6.43 -15.13
C GLN A 106 -8.08 5.89 -13.82
N VAL A 107 -7.24 5.90 -12.79
CA VAL A 107 -7.59 5.43 -11.45
C VAL A 107 -7.00 6.35 -10.41
N VAL A 108 -7.77 6.65 -9.38
CA VAL A 108 -7.32 7.32 -8.15
C VAL A 108 -7.68 6.47 -6.95
N VAL A 109 -6.72 6.26 -6.08
CA VAL A 109 -6.88 5.47 -4.86
C VAL A 109 -6.84 6.38 -3.64
N SER A 110 -7.75 6.22 -2.69
CA SER A 110 -7.62 6.82 -1.37
C SER A 110 -7.07 5.81 -0.37
N ALA A 111 -6.03 6.20 0.36
CA ALA A 111 -5.53 5.49 1.52
C ALA A 111 -6.07 6.15 2.80
N TRP A 112 -6.39 5.33 3.81
CA TRP A 112 -7.09 5.78 5.01
C TRP A 112 -6.21 5.60 6.24
N ALA A 113 -6.11 6.63 7.08
CA ALA A 113 -5.58 6.44 8.42
C ALA A 113 -6.67 5.82 9.31
N GLY A 114 -6.31 4.79 10.03
CA GLY A 114 -7.22 4.14 10.98
C GLY A 114 -7.07 4.63 12.41
N THR A 115 -6.32 5.73 12.63
CA THR A 115 -5.94 6.21 13.95
C THR A 115 -6.16 7.72 14.08
N GLY A 116 -6.31 8.20 15.31
CA GLY A 116 -6.13 9.61 15.64
C GLY A 116 -4.66 9.96 15.81
N ASP A 117 -4.36 11.24 16.08
CA ASP A 117 -3.02 11.69 16.44
C ASP A 117 -2.81 11.53 17.96
N TRP A 118 -2.09 10.48 18.34
CA TRP A 118 -1.88 10.13 19.74
C TRP A 118 -0.42 10.28 20.20
N PHE A 119 0.38 11.00 19.42
CA PHE A 119 1.77 11.31 19.75
C PHE A 119 1.99 12.79 20.12
N GLY A 120 1.02 13.41 20.77
CA GLY A 120 1.15 14.79 21.22
C GLY A 120 0.30 15.81 20.47
N GLY A 121 -0.47 15.36 19.47
CA GLY A 121 -1.41 16.19 18.75
C GLY A 121 -0.79 17.20 17.80
N TRP A 122 -1.67 18.04 17.23
CA TRP A 122 -1.29 19.03 16.23
C TRP A 122 -0.32 20.10 16.76
N ASP A 123 -0.53 20.59 17.98
CA ASP A 123 0.26 21.65 18.59
C ASP A 123 1.45 21.12 19.41
N GLY A 124 1.53 19.80 19.61
CA GLY A 124 2.62 19.16 20.35
C GLY A 124 2.55 19.33 21.87
N ASP A 125 1.37 19.63 22.40
CA ASP A 125 1.09 19.84 23.81
C ASP A 125 0.08 18.85 24.40
N GLU A 126 -0.52 18.02 23.56
CA GLU A 126 -1.43 16.96 24.01
C GLU A 126 -0.65 15.82 24.71
N PRO A 127 -1.31 15.14 25.66
CA PRO A 127 -0.72 13.97 26.29
C PRO A 127 -0.38 12.86 25.28
N LEU A 128 0.79 12.27 25.44
CA LEU A 128 1.19 11.09 24.67
C LEU A 128 0.30 9.91 25.02
N ARG A 129 -0.30 9.29 24.00
CA ARG A 129 -1.22 8.16 24.13
C ARG A 129 -0.84 7.01 23.22
N GLY A 130 0.46 6.71 23.11
CA GLY A 130 0.97 5.68 22.20
C GLY A 130 0.40 4.28 22.48
N GLU A 131 -0.03 4.01 23.70
CA GLU A 131 -0.74 2.77 24.05
C GLU A 131 -2.05 2.59 23.25
N ARG A 132 -2.66 3.66 22.76
CA ARG A 132 -3.84 3.59 21.89
C ARG A 132 -3.48 3.08 20.49
N TYR A 133 -2.26 3.32 20.02
CA TYR A 133 -1.75 2.70 18.79
C TYR A 133 -1.41 1.24 19.02
N CYS A 134 -0.61 0.97 20.03
CA CYS A 134 -0.09 -0.35 20.35
C CYS A 134 0.43 -0.35 21.80
N ASN A 135 -0.07 -1.25 22.62
CA ASN A 135 0.46 -1.45 23.98
C ASN A 135 1.86 -2.09 23.93
N ARG A 136 2.53 -2.17 25.09
CA ARG A 136 3.94 -2.56 25.15
C ARG A 136 4.25 -3.95 24.64
N ASP A 137 3.34 -4.88 24.81
CA ASP A 137 3.48 -6.28 24.38
C ASP A 137 2.80 -6.55 23.01
N ALA A 138 2.29 -5.52 22.35
CA ALA A 138 1.58 -5.57 21.08
C ALA A 138 0.40 -6.55 21.07
N THR A 139 -0.31 -6.69 22.21
CA THR A 139 -1.52 -7.51 22.33
C THR A 139 -2.80 -6.70 22.18
N GLY A 140 -2.72 -5.37 22.13
CA GLY A 140 -3.85 -4.46 22.00
C GLY A 140 -3.44 -3.10 21.44
N GLY A 141 -4.46 -2.33 21.12
CA GLY A 141 -4.33 -1.04 20.46
C GLY A 141 -4.79 -1.08 19.01
N ARG A 142 -5.08 0.10 18.46
CA ARG A 142 -5.74 0.21 17.15
C ARG A 142 -4.94 -0.40 16.00
N LEU A 143 -3.62 -0.26 16.00
CA LEU A 143 -2.79 -0.86 14.95
C LEU A 143 -2.81 -2.39 15.02
N VAL A 144 -2.82 -2.93 16.25
CA VAL A 144 -2.94 -4.39 16.46
C VAL A 144 -4.27 -4.91 15.92
N GLU A 145 -5.38 -4.22 16.22
CA GLU A 145 -6.69 -4.59 15.69
C GLU A 145 -6.72 -4.61 14.16
N LEU A 146 -6.14 -3.59 13.53
CA LEU A 146 -6.08 -3.50 12.06
C LEU A 146 -5.24 -4.62 11.45
N ILE A 147 -4.07 -4.91 12.04
CA ILE A 147 -3.19 -6.00 11.60
C ILE A 147 -3.89 -7.36 11.73
N GLU A 148 -4.55 -7.61 12.85
CA GLU A 148 -5.28 -8.86 13.05
C GLU A 148 -6.47 -9.02 12.09
N ARG A 149 -7.06 -7.93 11.63
CA ARG A 149 -8.08 -7.92 10.59
C ARG A 149 -7.51 -8.02 9.17
N GLY A 150 -6.19 -7.99 9.01
CA GLY A 150 -5.53 -7.98 7.69
C GLY A 150 -5.75 -6.67 6.92
N GLU A 151 -5.90 -5.57 7.63
CA GLU A 151 -6.12 -4.24 7.05
C GLU A 151 -4.86 -3.37 7.16
N PRO A 152 -4.68 -2.37 6.29
CA PRO A 152 -3.59 -1.41 6.41
C PRO A 152 -3.61 -0.70 7.77
N ALA A 153 -2.52 -0.83 8.52
CA ALA A 153 -2.32 -0.21 9.80
C ALA A 153 -1.50 1.08 9.63
N VAL A 154 -2.20 2.21 9.48
CA VAL A 154 -1.58 3.51 9.20
C VAL A 154 -1.69 4.40 10.45
N MET A 155 -0.54 4.93 10.90
CA MET A 155 -0.49 5.92 11.96
C MET A 155 -0.68 7.33 11.39
N LEU A 156 -1.53 8.12 12.03
CA LEU A 156 -1.56 9.54 11.83
C LEU A 156 -0.73 10.22 12.93
N CYS A 157 0.16 11.11 12.57
CA CYS A 157 0.87 11.93 13.52
C CYS A 157 1.25 13.28 12.90
N HIS A 158 1.24 14.32 13.71
CA HIS A 158 1.75 15.61 13.35
C HIS A 158 3.14 15.79 13.94
N TRP A 159 3.98 16.41 13.20
CA TRP A 159 5.37 16.56 13.56
C TRP A 159 5.63 17.45 14.81
N PRO A 160 4.81 18.47 15.17
CA PRO A 160 4.95 19.12 16.47
C PRO A 160 4.81 18.17 17.64
N GLY A 161 3.87 17.21 17.57
CA GLY A 161 3.68 16.18 18.58
C GLY A 161 4.90 15.26 18.74
N LEU A 162 5.58 14.92 17.63
CA LEU A 162 6.81 14.12 17.69
C LEU A 162 7.93 14.85 18.44
N TYR A 163 8.04 16.16 18.24
CA TYR A 163 9.01 17.01 18.96
C TYR A 163 8.62 17.29 20.40
N ASN A 164 7.32 17.37 20.67
CA ASN A 164 6.74 17.60 21.99
C ASN A 164 7.52 18.67 22.75
N GLN A 165 7.48 19.90 22.23
CA GLN A 165 8.16 21.09 22.77
C GLN A 165 9.69 20.90 22.98
N GLY A 166 10.33 20.14 22.13
CA GLY A 166 11.78 19.89 22.16
C GLY A 166 12.22 18.70 23.00
N THR A 167 11.31 18.08 23.75
CA THR A 167 11.63 16.88 24.56
C THR A 167 11.82 15.62 23.70
N ARG A 168 11.27 15.60 22.47
CA ARG A 168 11.24 14.44 21.56
C ARG A 168 10.50 13.23 22.16
N ALA A 169 9.67 13.42 23.16
CA ALA A 169 8.95 12.34 23.82
C ALA A 169 7.99 11.62 22.87
N GLY A 170 7.33 12.35 21.96
CA GLY A 170 6.50 11.76 20.92
C GLY A 170 7.29 10.84 19.99
N PHE A 171 8.50 11.23 19.62
CA PHE A 171 9.37 10.40 18.77
C PHE A 171 9.81 9.11 19.48
N GLN A 172 10.13 9.18 20.77
CA GLN A 172 10.44 7.99 21.58
C GLN A 172 9.26 7.03 21.66
N GLU A 173 8.06 7.58 21.76
CA GLU A 173 6.83 6.78 21.79
C GLU A 173 6.54 6.13 20.42
N VAL A 174 6.79 6.81 19.30
CA VAL A 174 6.75 6.20 17.94
C VAL A 174 7.73 5.04 17.86
N GLN A 175 8.98 5.23 18.31
CA GLN A 175 9.98 4.17 18.30
C GLN A 175 9.53 2.96 19.14
N ARG A 176 8.93 3.19 20.31
CA ARG A 176 8.36 2.13 21.13
C ARG A 176 7.28 1.35 20.39
N VAL A 177 6.32 2.04 19.80
CA VAL A 177 5.22 1.42 19.06
C VAL A 177 5.75 0.59 17.90
N ILE A 178 6.65 1.15 17.09
CA ILE A 178 7.24 0.44 15.95
C ILE A 178 8.01 -0.80 16.42
N THR A 179 8.79 -0.67 17.49
CA THR A 179 9.56 -1.79 18.04
C THR A 179 8.65 -2.92 18.52
N ALA A 180 7.57 -2.60 19.25
CA ALA A 180 6.62 -3.60 19.73
C ALA A 180 5.92 -4.33 18.57
N LEU A 181 5.48 -3.59 17.54
CA LEU A 181 4.88 -4.17 16.35
C LEU A 181 5.87 -5.04 15.58
N GLU A 182 7.11 -4.59 15.40
CA GLU A 182 8.15 -5.34 14.71
C GLU A 182 8.48 -6.66 15.43
N GLN A 183 8.59 -6.64 16.74
CA GLN A 183 8.86 -7.84 17.52
C GLN A 183 7.78 -8.90 17.41
N ARG A 184 6.51 -8.50 17.34
CA ARG A 184 5.38 -9.43 17.33
C ARG A 184 4.90 -9.79 15.91
N TYR A 185 4.95 -8.84 14.98
CA TYR A 185 4.28 -8.96 13.67
C TYR A 185 5.23 -8.95 12.47
N ARG A 186 6.54 -8.97 12.68
CA ARG A 186 7.55 -8.97 11.60
C ARG A 186 7.22 -9.93 10.46
N ASP A 187 6.79 -11.14 10.78
CA ASP A 187 6.52 -12.18 9.79
C ASP A 187 5.13 -12.06 9.15
N ARG A 188 4.31 -11.12 9.59
CA ARG A 188 2.92 -10.91 9.16
C ARG A 188 2.66 -9.54 8.57
N THR A 189 3.59 -8.60 8.68
CA THR A 189 3.43 -7.23 8.22
C THR A 189 4.48 -6.84 7.22
N LEU A 190 4.10 -5.93 6.34
CA LEU A 190 4.98 -5.32 5.35
C LEU A 190 4.90 -3.81 5.49
N TRP A 191 6.08 -3.19 5.59
CA TRP A 191 6.18 -1.74 5.52
C TRP A 191 6.21 -1.33 4.06
N MET A 192 5.28 -0.47 3.66
CA MET A 192 5.18 -0.01 2.28
C MET A 192 4.82 1.47 2.22
N LYS A 193 5.17 2.11 1.11
CA LYS A 193 4.76 3.47 0.80
C LYS A 193 3.27 3.50 0.45
N SER A 194 2.64 4.66 0.59
CA SER A 194 1.24 4.83 0.17
C SER A 194 1.05 4.57 -1.33
N SER A 195 2.03 4.91 -2.15
CA SER A 195 2.02 4.60 -3.59
C SER A 195 2.09 3.10 -3.89
N GLU A 196 2.88 2.35 -3.14
CA GLU A 196 2.95 0.89 -3.26
C GLU A 196 1.62 0.26 -2.83
N LEU A 197 1.02 0.75 -1.74
CA LEU A 197 -0.30 0.31 -1.29
C LEU A 197 -1.38 0.61 -2.34
N ALA A 198 -1.37 1.81 -2.92
CA ALA A 198 -2.32 2.20 -3.96
C ALA A 198 -2.19 1.32 -5.21
N ARG A 199 -0.97 1.07 -5.65
CA ARG A 199 -0.66 0.19 -6.80
C ARG A 199 -1.12 -1.24 -6.56
N TYR A 200 -0.80 -1.77 -5.39
CA TYR A 200 -1.24 -3.10 -4.99
C TYR A 200 -2.76 -3.21 -4.93
N TRP A 201 -3.41 -2.21 -4.31
CA TRP A 201 -4.87 -2.22 -4.20
C TRP A 201 -5.55 -2.16 -5.56
N THR A 202 -5.04 -1.31 -6.45
CA THR A 202 -5.51 -1.23 -7.84
C THR A 202 -5.37 -2.57 -8.56
N ALA A 203 -4.21 -3.21 -8.45
CA ALA A 203 -3.99 -4.51 -9.06
C ALA A 203 -4.92 -5.58 -8.48
N LYS A 204 -5.11 -5.60 -7.16
CA LYS A 204 -6.02 -6.55 -6.49
C LYS A 204 -7.47 -6.39 -6.95
N GLU A 205 -7.95 -5.16 -7.06
CA GLU A 205 -9.36 -4.87 -7.36
C GLU A 205 -9.68 -4.90 -8.86
N LEU A 206 -8.73 -4.55 -9.73
CA LEU A 206 -8.98 -4.34 -11.16
C LEU A 206 -8.37 -5.42 -12.06
N THR A 207 -7.51 -6.30 -11.54
CA THR A 207 -7.02 -7.42 -12.36
C THR A 207 -8.12 -8.45 -12.52
N GLY A 208 -8.56 -8.65 -13.76
CA GLY A 208 -9.47 -9.73 -14.10
C GLY A 208 -8.78 -11.07 -13.92
N ILE A 209 -9.42 -12.02 -13.23
CA ILE A 209 -8.88 -13.35 -12.99
C ILE A 209 -9.86 -14.39 -13.54
N GLU A 210 -9.43 -15.12 -14.56
CA GLU A 210 -10.12 -16.29 -15.08
C GLU A 210 -9.41 -17.54 -14.58
N HIS A 211 -10.10 -18.37 -13.78
CA HIS A 211 -9.55 -19.60 -13.21
C HIS A 211 -10.25 -20.81 -13.80
N ARG A 212 -9.47 -21.79 -14.29
CA ARG A 212 -9.97 -23.06 -14.83
C ARG A 212 -9.04 -24.21 -14.44
N GLY A 213 -9.49 -25.04 -13.48
CA GLY A 213 -8.69 -26.18 -13.01
C GLY A 213 -7.33 -25.74 -12.48
N ASN A 214 -6.25 -26.18 -13.11
CA ASN A 214 -4.87 -25.86 -12.74
C ASN A 214 -4.29 -24.63 -13.47
N SER A 215 -5.13 -23.81 -14.09
CA SER A 215 -4.68 -22.63 -14.81
C SER A 215 -5.44 -21.38 -14.40
N ALA A 216 -4.75 -20.27 -14.40
CA ALA A 216 -5.31 -18.94 -14.18
C ALA A 216 -4.78 -17.96 -15.22
N LYS A 217 -5.66 -17.06 -15.69
CA LYS A 217 -5.30 -15.96 -16.57
C LYS A 217 -5.60 -14.65 -15.86
N PHE A 218 -4.62 -13.75 -15.89
CA PHE A 218 -4.69 -12.44 -15.25
C PHE A 218 -4.71 -11.37 -16.35
N SER A 219 -5.72 -10.51 -16.32
CA SER A 219 -5.82 -9.36 -17.23
C SER A 219 -5.69 -8.08 -16.39
N ALA A 220 -4.51 -7.46 -16.42
CA ALA A 220 -4.15 -6.34 -15.56
C ALA A 220 -4.15 -5.02 -16.35
N PRO A 221 -4.93 -4.01 -15.94
CA PRO A 221 -4.87 -2.67 -16.55
C PRO A 221 -3.62 -1.90 -16.14
N PHE A 222 -2.97 -2.28 -15.04
CA PHE A 222 -1.76 -1.66 -14.50
C PHE A 222 -0.74 -2.71 -14.09
N ALA A 223 0.54 -2.36 -14.20
CA ALA A 223 1.61 -3.19 -13.69
C ALA A 223 1.66 -3.14 -12.15
N CYS A 224 1.97 -4.28 -11.53
CA CYS A 224 2.14 -4.35 -10.08
C CYS A 224 3.35 -5.22 -9.74
N PRO A 225 4.40 -4.65 -9.14
CA PRO A 225 5.54 -5.43 -8.66
C PRO A 225 5.10 -6.32 -7.49
N LEU A 226 5.77 -7.47 -7.35
CA LEU A 226 5.56 -8.41 -6.24
C LEU A 226 4.12 -8.90 -6.09
N PHE A 227 3.37 -8.95 -7.19
CA PHE A 227 2.01 -9.46 -7.18
C PHE A 227 2.01 -10.93 -6.78
N THR A 228 1.31 -11.27 -5.70
CA THR A 228 1.31 -12.62 -5.15
C THR A 228 -0.08 -13.22 -5.23
N VAL A 229 -0.18 -14.38 -5.86
CA VAL A 229 -1.42 -15.15 -5.93
C VAL A 229 -1.27 -16.47 -5.22
N ARG A 230 -2.33 -16.90 -4.55
CA ARG A 230 -2.47 -18.26 -4.04
C ARG A 230 -3.50 -19.01 -4.85
N MET A 231 -3.14 -20.21 -5.26
CA MET A 231 -3.97 -21.05 -6.07
C MET A 231 -4.12 -22.41 -5.42
N ALA A 232 -5.37 -22.77 -5.07
CA ALA A 232 -5.67 -24.09 -4.55
C ALA A 232 -5.63 -25.07 -5.71
N VAL A 233 -4.72 -26.04 -5.65
CA VAL A 233 -4.55 -27.08 -6.67
C VAL A 233 -4.18 -28.40 -6.02
N THR A 234 -4.61 -29.48 -6.65
CA THR A 234 -4.22 -30.85 -6.28
C THR A 234 -3.01 -31.34 -7.06
N SER A 235 -2.62 -30.62 -8.12
CA SER A 235 -1.45 -30.94 -8.94
C SER A 235 -0.15 -30.76 -8.15
N THR A 236 0.80 -31.66 -8.37
CA THR A 236 2.18 -31.56 -7.89
C THR A 236 3.12 -30.92 -8.91
N GLY A 237 2.56 -30.43 -10.04
CA GLY A 237 3.33 -29.78 -11.10
C GLY A 237 4.07 -28.54 -10.63
N VAL A 238 5.09 -28.15 -11.40
CA VAL A 238 5.82 -26.90 -11.20
C VAL A 238 5.05 -25.78 -11.89
N PRO A 239 4.82 -24.65 -11.22
CA PRO A 239 4.16 -23.52 -11.84
C PRO A 239 4.91 -22.98 -13.05
N GLN A 240 4.19 -22.73 -14.12
CA GLN A 240 4.66 -22.10 -15.34
C GLN A 240 3.92 -20.78 -15.54
N LEU A 241 4.66 -19.70 -15.68
CA LEU A 241 4.12 -18.37 -15.87
C LEU A 241 4.53 -17.84 -17.24
N THR A 242 3.60 -17.25 -17.97
CA THR A 242 3.87 -16.67 -19.30
C THR A 242 3.21 -15.30 -19.44
N HIS A 243 3.88 -14.40 -20.16
CA HIS A 243 3.32 -13.12 -20.62
C HIS A 243 3.29 -13.17 -22.17
N GLY A 244 2.10 -13.30 -22.73
CA GLY A 244 1.95 -13.74 -24.11
C GLY A 244 2.61 -15.10 -24.30
N ASP A 245 3.49 -15.22 -25.30
CA ASP A 245 4.25 -16.44 -25.59
C ASP A 245 5.60 -16.51 -24.84
N GLN A 246 5.93 -15.50 -24.05
CA GLN A 246 7.21 -15.45 -23.36
C GLN A 246 7.10 -16.07 -21.95
N PRO A 247 7.93 -17.08 -21.64
CA PRO A 247 7.97 -17.65 -20.29
C PRO A 247 8.61 -16.67 -19.32
N LEU A 248 8.00 -16.54 -18.14
CA LEU A 248 8.55 -15.82 -17.01
C LEU A 248 9.13 -16.83 -16.01
N PRO A 249 10.44 -16.76 -15.72
CA PRO A 249 11.11 -17.76 -14.90
C PRO A 249 10.59 -17.73 -13.45
N LEU A 250 10.35 -18.92 -12.89
CA LEU A 250 9.93 -19.10 -11.52
C LEU A 250 10.90 -20.05 -10.79
N ARG A 251 11.30 -19.68 -9.58
CA ARG A 251 12.14 -20.49 -8.70
C ARG A 251 11.38 -20.89 -7.44
N GLU A 252 11.47 -22.13 -7.04
CA GLU A 252 10.88 -22.60 -5.79
C GLU A 252 11.61 -22.04 -4.57
N VAL A 253 10.83 -21.66 -3.56
CA VAL A 253 11.33 -21.29 -2.22
C VAL A 253 10.65 -22.16 -1.16
N ARG A 254 11.27 -22.29 0.00
CA ARG A 254 10.77 -23.18 1.06
C ARG A 254 9.92 -22.48 2.11
N GLU A 255 10.10 -21.19 2.26
CA GLU A 255 9.44 -20.41 3.30
C GLU A 255 8.72 -19.20 2.72
N ALA A 256 7.59 -18.85 3.33
CA ALA A 256 6.78 -17.72 2.87
C ALA A 256 7.53 -16.38 2.90
N ARG A 257 8.46 -16.22 3.83
CA ARG A 257 9.30 -15.01 3.92
C ARG A 257 10.27 -14.85 2.74
N ASP A 258 10.54 -15.94 2.01
CA ASP A 258 11.47 -15.94 0.86
C ASP A 258 10.74 -15.69 -0.46
N LEU A 259 9.40 -15.50 -0.42
CA LEU A 259 8.62 -15.14 -1.60
C LEU A 259 9.01 -13.73 -2.07
N GLN A 260 9.49 -13.67 -3.29
CA GLN A 260 9.84 -12.45 -4.00
C GLN A 260 9.50 -12.61 -5.48
N SER A 261 9.61 -11.55 -6.25
CA SER A 261 9.30 -11.65 -7.68
C SER A 261 10.08 -12.76 -8.37
N GLY A 262 9.40 -13.56 -9.18
CA GLY A 262 9.96 -14.73 -9.84
C GLY A 262 10.13 -15.96 -8.93
N THR A 263 9.39 -16.02 -7.81
CA THR A 263 9.44 -17.21 -6.92
C THR A 263 8.06 -17.78 -6.63
N TRP A 264 8.05 -19.05 -6.25
CA TRP A 264 6.84 -19.72 -5.81
C TRP A 264 7.11 -20.63 -4.62
N LEU A 265 6.08 -20.89 -3.83
CA LEU A 265 6.10 -21.74 -2.65
C LEU A 265 5.04 -22.81 -2.76
N ARG A 266 5.40 -24.08 -2.48
CA ARG A 266 4.42 -25.15 -2.27
C ARG A 266 3.74 -24.97 -0.91
N GLU A 267 2.43 -24.93 -0.92
CA GLU A 267 1.60 -24.91 0.28
C GLU A 267 0.83 -26.25 0.41
N PRO A 268 0.35 -26.65 1.59
CA PRO A 268 -0.36 -27.92 1.78
C PRO A 268 -1.55 -28.15 0.83
N ASN A 269 -2.23 -27.06 0.45
CA ASN A 269 -3.43 -27.11 -0.38
C ASN A 269 -3.26 -26.37 -1.71
N GLY A 270 -2.02 -26.14 -2.17
CA GLY A 270 -1.82 -25.43 -3.42
C GLY A 270 -0.43 -24.81 -3.57
N VAL A 271 -0.39 -23.66 -4.21
CA VAL A 271 0.84 -22.88 -4.43
C VAL A 271 0.61 -21.41 -4.17
N ALA A 272 1.64 -20.73 -3.68
CA ALA A 272 1.77 -19.28 -3.70
C ALA A 272 2.80 -18.90 -4.76
N VAL A 273 2.47 -18.00 -5.67
CA VAL A 273 3.36 -17.52 -6.74
C VAL A 273 3.47 -16.01 -6.66
N CYS A 274 4.70 -15.51 -6.57
CA CYS A 274 5.00 -14.09 -6.54
C CYS A 274 5.74 -13.69 -7.83
N PHE A 275 5.25 -12.68 -8.53
CA PHE A 275 5.81 -12.24 -9.79
C PHE A 275 5.57 -10.76 -10.07
N GLU A 276 6.34 -10.20 -10.99
CA GLU A 276 6.02 -8.90 -11.58
C GLU A 276 4.80 -9.08 -12.47
N LEU A 277 3.67 -8.50 -12.09
CA LEU A 277 2.48 -8.48 -12.92
C LEU A 277 2.62 -7.35 -13.95
N PRO A 278 2.85 -7.63 -15.23
CA PRO A 278 2.89 -6.58 -16.24
C PRO A 278 1.47 -6.10 -16.57
N LYS A 279 1.36 -4.92 -17.13
CA LYS A 279 0.14 -4.49 -17.81
C LYS A 279 -0.16 -5.45 -18.97
N GLY A 280 -1.40 -5.89 -19.09
CA GLY A 280 -1.83 -6.84 -20.12
C GLY A 280 -2.18 -8.21 -19.53
N VAL A 281 -1.87 -9.27 -20.27
CA VAL A 281 -2.34 -10.62 -19.96
C VAL A 281 -1.19 -11.54 -19.56
N VAL A 282 -1.31 -12.13 -18.38
CA VAL A 282 -0.39 -13.15 -17.87
C VAL A 282 -1.16 -14.45 -17.64
N SER A 283 -0.54 -15.58 -17.95
CA SER A 283 -1.11 -16.90 -17.72
C SER A 283 -0.23 -17.71 -16.77
N LEU A 284 -0.86 -18.34 -15.78
CA LEU A 284 -0.25 -19.26 -14.82
C LEU A 284 -0.85 -20.65 -15.01
N ARG A 285 0.00 -21.67 -15.09
CA ARG A 285 -0.39 -23.09 -15.18
C ARG A 285 0.43 -23.93 -14.21
N ILE A 286 -0.20 -24.93 -13.58
CA ILE A 286 0.42 -25.84 -12.60
C ILE A 286 0.26 -27.29 -13.02
#